data_5aee061685a3e1348878355033ffe345
#
_entry.id   5aee061685a3e1348878355033ffe345
#
_cell.length_a   1.000
_cell.length_b   1.000
_cell.length_c   1.000
_cell.angle_alpha   90.00
_cell.angle_beta   90.00
_cell.angle_gamma   90.00
#
_symmetry.space_group_name_H-M   'P 1'
#
loop_
_entity.id
_entity.type
_entity.pdbx_description
1 polymer ?
#
loop_
_entity_poly.entity_id
_entity_poly.type
_entity_poly.pdbx_seq_one_letter_code
_entity_poly.pdbx_strand_id
1 'polypeptide(L)'
;MNLLKTSILNGVAVLIKTATMFILNKILAVYVGPTGYAAIGQFQNFIQMITTFAGSAINTAVIKYTAEYNDDKSKQEKIWKTAGSIVLFFSLISSLFILIFQKKLSIYIFHTDTYQLVFVWFAIFLLFFTFNSLFLAILNGKKEILKLVVANVLGSLFSLVVTSILAIKYNLYGALVALSIYQSLAFFITLLLCYKSDWFRLAYLFGKIDTSIAKKFAAFALMALVSAICVPLSQIVIRSYLTYEYGLTYAGYWEAMIRLSAAYLMLVTTTLGVYYLPRLSELSKIQEIKSEIYLGYKFIFPLAVVSGFFVYLLRDWIIVLLFSKAFLPMRDLFLWQIIGDSLKIGSWILAYLMLSKAMTRLFITTEIIFAMISIGLTYVCTQSFGFEGVSIAHLINYALYWIIMSFFVFKSLKECV
;
A
#
# COMPACT_ATOMS: atom_id res chain seq x y z
N MET A 1 28.25 -0.49 3.55
CA MET A 1 27.67 -1.44 4.55
C MET A 1 27.55 -2.79 3.86
N ASN A 2 27.95 -3.92 4.50
CA ASN A 2 27.86 -5.24 3.87
C ASN A 2 26.41 -5.63 3.62
N LEU A 3 26.14 -6.28 2.49
CA LEU A 3 24.81 -6.77 2.06
C LEU A 3 24.08 -7.52 3.19
N LEU A 4 24.80 -8.39 3.91
CA LEU A 4 24.29 -9.17 5.04
C LEU A 4 23.77 -8.27 6.19
N LYS A 5 24.52 -7.24 6.55
CA LYS A 5 24.12 -6.29 7.61
C LYS A 5 22.88 -5.47 7.21
N THR A 6 22.79 -5.08 5.94
CA THR A 6 21.62 -4.40 5.39
C THR A 6 20.39 -5.29 5.41
N SER A 7 20.53 -6.57 5.01
CA SER A 7 19.44 -7.54 5.00
C SER A 7 18.92 -7.85 6.41
N ILE A 8 19.82 -8.02 7.38
CA ILE A 8 19.46 -8.24 8.79
C ILE A 8 18.69 -7.04 9.35
N LEU A 9 19.19 -5.82 9.14
CA LEU A 9 18.53 -4.60 9.62
C LEU A 9 17.14 -4.42 9.04
N ASN A 10 17.00 -4.65 7.72
CA ASN A 10 15.67 -4.60 7.07
C ASN A 10 14.76 -5.72 7.59
N GLY A 11 15.28 -6.94 7.81
CA GLY A 11 14.53 -8.04 8.39
C GLY A 11 13.98 -7.71 9.78
N VAL A 12 14.79 -7.13 10.65
CA VAL A 12 14.36 -6.68 11.99
C VAL A 12 13.29 -5.60 11.88
N ALA A 13 13.45 -4.62 10.98
CA ALA A 13 12.44 -3.58 10.76
C ALA A 13 11.09 -4.15 10.30
N VAL A 14 11.13 -5.13 9.39
CA VAL A 14 9.93 -5.83 8.93
C VAL A 14 9.26 -6.60 10.07
N LEU A 15 10.02 -7.32 10.89
CA LEU A 15 9.48 -8.03 12.05
C LEU A 15 8.81 -7.09 13.05
N ILE A 16 9.46 -5.96 13.40
CA ILE A 16 8.88 -4.97 14.31
C ILE A 16 7.60 -4.36 13.71
N LYS A 17 7.61 -4.01 12.43
CA LYS A 17 6.44 -3.49 11.72
C LYS A 17 5.28 -4.48 11.71
N THR A 18 5.56 -5.75 11.47
CA THR A 18 4.55 -6.84 11.47
C THR A 18 3.96 -7.03 12.86
N ALA A 19 4.80 -7.10 13.89
CA ALA A 19 4.34 -7.21 15.28
C ALA A 19 3.47 -6.00 15.67
N THR A 20 3.92 -4.79 15.33
CA THR A 20 3.15 -3.55 15.56
C THR A 20 1.79 -3.60 14.87
N MET A 21 1.74 -4.07 13.63
CA MET A 21 0.49 -4.19 12.86
C MET A 21 -0.47 -5.19 13.51
N PHE A 22 0.02 -6.34 13.99
CA PHE A 22 -0.82 -7.33 14.68
C PHE A 22 -1.38 -6.80 15.99
N ILE A 23 -0.56 -6.10 16.79
CA ILE A 23 -1.01 -5.48 18.03
C ILE A 23 -2.07 -4.41 17.74
N LEU A 24 -1.85 -3.56 16.72
CA LEU A 24 -2.83 -2.55 16.30
C LEU A 24 -4.14 -3.17 15.83
N ASN A 25 -4.07 -4.24 15.02
CA ASN A 25 -5.27 -4.95 14.58
C ASN A 25 -6.06 -5.48 15.77
N LYS A 26 -5.39 -6.04 16.78
CA LYS A 26 -6.04 -6.52 18.01
C LYS A 26 -6.72 -5.39 18.76
N ILE A 27 -6.04 -4.28 18.99
CA ILE A 27 -6.58 -3.12 19.71
C ILE A 27 -7.79 -2.57 18.96
N LEU A 28 -7.68 -2.34 17.66
CA LEU A 28 -8.78 -1.85 16.84
C LEU A 28 -9.96 -2.84 16.85
N ALA A 29 -9.71 -4.14 16.77
CA ALA A 29 -10.76 -5.15 16.79
C ALA A 29 -11.53 -5.18 18.12
N VAL A 30 -10.84 -4.96 19.23
CA VAL A 30 -11.47 -4.95 20.58
C VAL A 30 -12.25 -3.66 20.84
N TYR A 31 -11.66 -2.49 20.52
CA TYR A 31 -12.23 -1.20 20.89
C TYR A 31 -13.14 -0.60 19.82
N VAL A 32 -12.93 -0.94 18.55
CA VAL A 32 -13.73 -0.37 17.43
C VAL A 32 -14.74 -1.40 16.88
N GLY A 33 -14.43 -2.68 16.99
CA GLY A 33 -15.29 -3.77 16.54
C GLY A 33 -15.41 -3.90 15.01
N PRO A 34 -16.21 -4.88 14.51
CA PRO A 34 -16.34 -5.13 13.08
C PRO A 34 -16.89 -3.94 12.30
N THR A 35 -17.92 -3.27 12.80
CA THR A 35 -18.52 -2.09 12.14
C THR A 35 -17.52 -0.96 11.94
N GLY A 36 -16.70 -0.70 12.97
CA GLY A 36 -15.66 0.32 12.87
C GLY A 36 -14.50 -0.08 11.94
N TYR A 37 -14.24 -1.38 11.76
CA TYR A 37 -13.26 -1.85 10.78
C TYR A 37 -13.63 -1.46 9.35
N ALA A 38 -14.92 -1.52 8.98
CA ALA A 38 -15.38 -1.05 7.68
C ALA A 38 -15.07 0.44 7.47
N ALA A 39 -15.36 1.27 8.47
CA ALA A 39 -15.07 2.71 8.42
C ALA A 39 -13.56 3.00 8.33
N ILE A 40 -12.74 2.29 9.11
CA ILE A 40 -11.28 2.40 9.07
C ILE A 40 -10.76 2.05 7.66
N GLY A 41 -11.23 0.97 7.04
CA GLY A 41 -10.84 0.57 5.68
C GLY A 41 -11.23 1.61 4.63
N GLN A 42 -12.45 2.16 4.71
CA GLN A 42 -12.89 3.25 3.82
C GLN A 42 -11.96 4.46 3.93
N PHE A 43 -11.67 4.88 5.15
CA PHE A 43 -10.83 6.04 5.40
C PHE A 43 -9.38 5.82 5.00
N GLN A 44 -8.81 4.62 5.23
CA GLN A 44 -7.45 4.30 4.79
C GLN A 44 -7.32 4.32 3.25
N ASN A 45 -8.31 3.81 2.53
CA ASN A 45 -8.33 3.88 1.07
C ASN A 45 -8.38 5.34 0.59
N PHE A 46 -9.20 6.18 1.22
CA PHE A 46 -9.24 7.61 0.95
C PHE A 46 -7.88 8.29 1.22
N ILE A 47 -7.27 8.03 2.40
CA ILE A 47 -5.93 8.55 2.73
C ILE A 47 -4.91 8.14 1.65
N GLN A 48 -4.91 6.87 1.21
CA GLN A 48 -3.98 6.39 0.20
C GLN A 48 -4.16 7.12 -1.14
N MET A 49 -5.38 7.32 -1.61
CA MET A 49 -5.67 8.06 -2.84
C MET A 49 -5.17 9.51 -2.74
N ILE A 50 -5.53 10.20 -1.67
CA ILE A 50 -5.17 11.61 -1.47
C ILE A 50 -3.66 11.79 -1.31
N THR A 51 -2.99 10.98 -0.49
CA THR A 51 -1.55 11.10 -0.27
C THR A 51 -0.74 10.78 -1.51
N THR A 52 -1.21 9.86 -2.36
CA THR A 52 -0.56 9.57 -3.64
C THR A 52 -0.70 10.76 -4.57
N PHE A 53 -1.89 11.34 -4.69
CA PHE A 53 -2.11 12.55 -5.47
C PHE A 53 -1.33 13.76 -4.90
N ALA A 54 -1.29 13.91 -3.58
CA ALA A 54 -0.61 15.00 -2.88
C ALA A 54 0.93 14.96 -2.99
N GLY A 55 1.52 13.88 -3.56
CA GLY A 55 2.94 13.85 -3.84
C GLY A 55 3.63 12.50 -3.74
N SER A 56 3.05 11.49 -3.08
CA SER A 56 3.72 10.19 -2.94
C SER A 56 3.90 9.45 -4.27
N ALA A 57 3.14 9.80 -5.30
CA ALA A 57 3.27 9.25 -6.65
C ALA A 57 4.68 9.41 -7.25
N ILE A 58 5.42 10.45 -6.89
CA ILE A 58 6.77 10.69 -7.43
C ILE A 58 7.88 10.00 -6.64
N ASN A 59 7.58 9.36 -5.49
CA ASN A 59 8.60 8.82 -4.58
C ASN A 59 9.51 7.79 -5.25
N THR A 60 8.98 6.91 -6.09
CA THR A 60 9.79 5.92 -6.83
C THR A 60 10.80 6.61 -7.76
N ALA A 61 10.40 7.68 -8.42
CA ALA A 61 11.28 8.48 -9.25
C ALA A 61 12.34 9.21 -8.42
N VAL A 62 11.95 9.78 -7.27
CA VAL A 62 12.90 10.42 -6.33
C VAL A 62 13.95 9.42 -5.85
N ILE A 63 13.55 8.21 -5.45
CA ILE A 63 14.49 7.15 -5.05
C ILE A 63 15.48 6.86 -6.18
N LYS A 64 14.95 6.59 -7.38
CA LYS A 64 15.76 6.23 -8.56
C LYS A 64 16.76 7.32 -8.89
N TYR A 65 16.30 8.55 -9.12
CA TYR A 65 17.18 9.62 -9.58
C TYR A 65 18.10 10.17 -8.48
N THR A 66 17.72 10.08 -7.20
CA THR A 66 18.63 10.37 -6.09
C THR A 66 19.78 9.37 -6.05
N ALA A 67 19.53 8.09 -6.30
CA ALA A 67 20.57 7.07 -6.36
C ALA A 67 21.42 7.18 -7.63
N GLU A 68 20.80 7.45 -8.79
CA GLU A 68 21.49 7.60 -10.08
C GLU A 68 22.51 8.75 -10.08
N TYR A 69 22.15 9.88 -9.44
CA TYR A 69 23.03 11.05 -9.37
C TYR A 69 23.77 11.16 -8.03
N ASN A 70 24.12 10.02 -7.41
CA ASN A 70 24.77 10.02 -6.08
C ASN A 70 26.06 10.86 -6.05
N ASP A 71 26.82 10.91 -7.13
CA ASP A 71 28.10 11.62 -7.25
C ASP A 71 27.95 13.07 -7.76
N ASP A 72 26.74 13.49 -8.17
CA ASP A 72 26.44 14.83 -8.68
C ASP A 72 25.47 15.58 -7.75
N LYS A 73 26.02 16.27 -6.77
CA LYS A 73 25.24 17.06 -5.79
C LYS A 73 24.30 18.09 -6.44
N SER A 74 24.76 18.75 -7.54
CA SER A 74 23.95 19.78 -8.22
C SER A 74 22.69 19.18 -8.83
N LYS A 75 22.79 18.00 -9.47
CA LYS A 75 21.63 17.29 -10.02
C LYS A 75 20.72 16.76 -8.91
N GLN A 76 21.27 16.23 -7.82
CA GLN A 76 20.47 15.81 -6.67
C GLN A 76 19.65 16.96 -6.07
N GLU A 77 20.27 18.15 -5.89
CA GLU A 77 19.57 19.33 -5.41
C GLU A 77 18.40 19.72 -6.32
N LYS A 78 18.61 19.71 -7.65
CA LYS A 78 17.53 20.02 -8.62
C LYS A 78 16.37 19.02 -8.50
N ILE A 79 16.67 17.72 -8.30
CA ILE A 79 15.67 16.68 -8.10
C ILE A 79 14.86 16.96 -6.84
N TRP A 80 15.53 17.22 -5.70
CA TRP A 80 14.86 17.45 -4.42
C TRP A 80 14.06 18.76 -4.41
N LYS A 81 14.58 19.84 -5.03
CA LYS A 81 13.87 21.11 -5.22
C LYS A 81 12.60 20.90 -6.04
N THR A 82 12.71 20.18 -7.15
CA THR A 82 11.54 19.89 -8.01
C THR A 82 10.52 19.00 -7.25
N ALA A 83 10.99 17.95 -6.57
CA ALA A 83 10.12 17.06 -5.81
C ALA A 83 9.42 17.76 -4.65
N GLY A 84 10.16 18.51 -3.84
CA GLY A 84 9.61 19.23 -2.69
C GLY A 84 8.60 20.31 -3.09
N SER A 85 8.86 21.04 -4.18
CA SER A 85 7.93 22.04 -4.72
C SER A 85 6.64 21.39 -5.26
N ILE A 86 6.75 20.25 -5.95
CA ILE A 86 5.59 19.48 -6.42
C ILE A 86 4.76 18.97 -5.22
N VAL A 87 5.41 18.35 -4.22
CA VAL A 87 4.76 17.87 -3.01
C VAL A 87 4.07 19.00 -2.26
N LEU A 88 4.72 20.14 -2.08
CA LEU A 88 4.13 21.31 -1.43
C LEU A 88 2.86 21.77 -2.17
N PHE A 89 2.94 21.97 -3.48
CA PHE A 89 1.83 22.46 -4.30
C PHE A 89 0.63 21.52 -4.26
N PHE A 90 0.83 20.23 -4.53
CA PHE A 90 -0.27 19.26 -4.56
C PHE A 90 -0.82 18.95 -3.15
N SER A 91 0.00 19.00 -2.11
CA SER A 91 -0.47 18.86 -0.72
C SER A 91 -1.37 20.01 -0.29
N LEU A 92 -1.00 21.25 -0.64
CA LEU A 92 -1.82 22.43 -0.32
C LEU A 92 -3.16 22.40 -1.06
N ILE A 93 -3.17 22.04 -2.34
CA ILE A 93 -4.41 21.89 -3.13
C ILE A 93 -5.28 20.78 -2.52
N SER A 94 -4.69 19.63 -2.19
CA SER A 94 -5.43 18.51 -1.59
C SER A 94 -5.97 18.89 -0.21
N SER A 95 -5.20 19.57 0.63
CA SER A 95 -5.67 20.05 1.93
C SER A 95 -6.83 21.01 1.80
N LEU A 96 -6.74 21.97 0.88
CA LEU A 96 -7.83 22.92 0.62
C LEU A 96 -9.09 22.21 0.12
N PHE A 97 -8.95 21.25 -0.81
CA PHE A 97 -10.05 20.43 -1.28
C PHE A 97 -10.74 19.68 -0.13
N ILE A 98 -9.96 19.03 0.74
CA ILE A 98 -10.51 18.29 1.88
C ILE A 98 -11.24 19.23 2.83
N LEU A 99 -10.68 20.42 3.15
CA LEU A 99 -11.31 21.39 4.05
C LEU A 99 -12.64 21.90 3.49
N ILE A 100 -12.70 22.20 2.18
CA ILE A 100 -13.93 22.68 1.54
C ILE A 100 -15.01 21.59 1.54
N PHE A 101 -14.63 20.34 1.25
CA PHE A 101 -15.57 19.24 1.07
C PHE A 101 -15.70 18.31 2.28
N GLN A 102 -15.15 18.65 3.47
CA GLN A 102 -15.09 17.80 4.66
C GLN A 102 -16.44 17.16 5.03
N LYS A 103 -17.53 17.90 5.01
CA LYS A 103 -18.87 17.39 5.32
C LYS A 103 -19.35 16.39 4.25
N LYS A 104 -19.21 16.74 2.98
CA LYS A 104 -19.59 15.85 1.87
C LYS A 104 -18.75 14.56 1.86
N LEU A 105 -17.46 14.67 2.13
CA LEU A 105 -16.54 13.54 2.24
C LEU A 105 -16.92 12.62 3.42
N SER A 106 -17.30 13.19 4.57
CA SER A 106 -17.77 12.42 5.72
C SER A 106 -19.03 11.63 5.38
N ILE A 107 -20.02 12.27 4.75
CA ILE A 107 -21.27 11.61 4.34
C ILE A 107 -20.98 10.54 3.28
N TYR A 108 -20.11 10.81 2.31
CA TYR A 108 -19.79 9.86 1.25
C TYR A 108 -19.05 8.62 1.77
N ILE A 109 -18.07 8.81 2.67
CA ILE A 109 -17.18 7.75 3.15
C ILE A 109 -17.78 7.00 4.33
N PHE A 110 -18.44 7.70 5.27
CA PHE A 110 -18.94 7.12 6.52
C PHE A 110 -20.47 7.04 6.60
N HIS A 111 -21.19 7.55 5.58
CA HIS A 111 -22.65 7.66 5.55
C HIS A 111 -23.22 8.50 6.70
N THR A 112 -22.39 9.36 7.32
CA THR A 112 -22.76 10.30 8.40
C THR A 112 -21.86 11.53 8.37
N ASP A 113 -22.33 12.66 8.88
CA ASP A 113 -21.53 13.88 9.02
C ASP A 113 -20.75 13.95 10.34
N THR A 114 -20.98 13.02 11.25
CA THR A 114 -20.36 12.99 12.60
C THR A 114 -18.82 13.02 12.55
N TYR A 115 -18.20 12.46 11.50
CA TYR A 115 -16.75 12.36 11.38
C TYR A 115 -16.12 13.46 10.52
N GLN A 116 -16.81 14.57 10.23
CA GLN A 116 -16.26 15.66 9.41
C GLN A 116 -14.95 16.24 9.96
N LEU A 117 -14.79 16.33 11.29
CA LEU A 117 -13.58 16.84 11.94
C LEU A 117 -12.36 15.93 11.71
N VAL A 118 -12.54 14.64 11.42
CA VAL A 118 -11.44 13.73 11.05
C VAL A 118 -10.76 14.19 9.76
N PHE A 119 -11.54 14.68 8.78
CA PHE A 119 -11.02 15.24 7.53
C PHE A 119 -10.29 16.57 7.76
N VAL A 120 -10.75 17.38 8.73
CA VAL A 120 -10.03 18.62 9.11
C VAL A 120 -8.65 18.27 9.68
N TRP A 121 -8.56 17.31 10.61
CA TRP A 121 -7.29 16.82 11.12
C TRP A 121 -6.39 16.31 9.99
N PHE A 122 -6.94 15.49 9.09
CA PHE A 122 -6.16 14.98 7.97
C PHE A 122 -5.66 16.09 7.05
N ALA A 123 -6.48 17.07 6.72
CA ALA A 123 -6.09 18.21 5.87
C ALA A 123 -4.98 19.05 6.48
N ILE A 124 -5.06 19.37 7.79
CA ILE A 124 -4.04 20.16 8.50
C ILE A 124 -2.69 19.44 8.51
N PHE A 125 -2.71 18.12 8.70
CA PHE A 125 -1.51 17.33 8.85
C PHE A 125 -1.00 16.71 7.53
N LEU A 126 -1.74 16.81 6.42
CA LEU A 126 -1.40 16.19 5.13
C LEU A 126 -0.03 16.61 4.60
N LEU A 127 0.34 17.87 4.78
CA LEU A 127 1.65 18.39 4.36
C LEU A 127 2.79 17.64 5.04
N PHE A 128 2.72 17.46 6.35
CA PHE A 128 3.75 16.71 7.09
C PHE A 128 3.78 15.23 6.70
N PHE A 129 2.60 14.65 6.43
CA PHE A 129 2.47 13.27 5.95
C PHE A 129 3.23 13.06 4.63
N THR A 130 3.00 13.93 3.64
CA THR A 130 3.61 13.82 2.32
C THR A 130 5.10 14.12 2.35
N PHE A 131 5.55 15.11 3.14
CA PHE A 131 6.97 15.37 3.35
C PHE A 131 7.68 14.25 4.10
N ASN A 132 7.02 13.57 5.06
CA ASN A 132 7.57 12.37 5.67
C ASN A 132 7.86 11.29 4.62
N SER A 133 6.90 11.05 3.73
CA SER A 133 7.04 10.10 2.62
C SER A 133 8.18 10.48 1.66
N LEU A 134 8.31 11.78 1.33
CA LEU A 134 9.40 12.30 0.51
C LEU A 134 10.78 12.10 1.18
N PHE A 135 10.90 12.38 2.48
CA PHE A 135 12.15 12.17 3.20
C PHE A 135 12.56 10.71 3.26
N LEU A 136 11.62 9.81 3.50
CA LEU A 136 11.89 8.37 3.43
C LEU A 136 12.36 7.96 2.03
N ALA A 137 11.79 8.53 0.97
CA ALA A 137 12.25 8.30 -0.41
C ALA A 137 13.67 8.82 -0.65
N ILE A 138 14.00 10.02 -0.14
CA ILE A 138 15.36 10.58 -0.24
C ILE A 138 16.37 9.73 0.54
N LEU A 139 16.07 9.33 1.79
CA LEU A 139 16.92 8.44 2.59
C LEU A 139 17.19 7.12 1.88
N ASN A 140 16.16 6.55 1.24
CA ASN A 140 16.29 5.32 0.46
C ASN A 140 17.19 5.53 -0.77
N GLY A 141 16.98 6.61 -1.54
CA GLY A 141 17.79 6.96 -2.70
C GLY A 141 19.26 7.27 -2.33
N LYS A 142 19.51 7.86 -1.17
CA LYS A 142 20.86 8.10 -0.60
C LYS A 142 21.50 6.83 -0.05
N LYS A 143 20.78 5.69 -0.03
CA LYS A 143 21.22 4.43 0.58
C LYS A 143 21.58 4.55 2.08
N GLU A 144 20.95 5.52 2.76
CA GLU A 144 21.09 5.72 4.22
C GLU A 144 20.24 4.70 4.98
N ILE A 145 20.54 3.41 4.77
CA ILE A 145 19.69 2.28 5.20
C ILE A 145 19.44 2.30 6.70
N LEU A 146 20.46 2.62 7.52
CA LEU A 146 20.30 2.68 8.98
C LEU A 146 19.27 3.73 9.40
N LYS A 147 19.35 4.94 8.83
CA LYS A 147 18.40 6.03 9.12
C LYS A 147 16.99 5.69 8.64
N LEU A 148 16.88 5.06 7.44
CA LEU A 148 15.61 4.60 6.91
C LEU A 148 14.95 3.55 7.82
N VAL A 149 15.73 2.56 8.30
CA VAL A 149 15.26 1.53 9.23
C VAL A 149 14.81 2.16 10.55
N VAL A 150 15.62 3.03 11.14
CA VAL A 150 15.29 3.73 12.38
C VAL A 150 14.02 4.57 12.23
N ALA A 151 13.88 5.33 11.13
CA ALA A 151 12.68 6.12 10.87
C ALA A 151 11.42 5.24 10.76
N ASN A 152 11.51 4.10 10.05
CA ASN A 152 10.39 3.17 9.89
C ASN A 152 10.03 2.48 11.22
N VAL A 153 11.01 2.04 12.01
CA VAL A 153 10.77 1.39 13.31
C VAL A 153 10.15 2.37 14.30
N LEU A 154 10.77 3.54 14.47
CA LEU A 154 10.24 4.58 15.39
C LEU A 154 8.88 5.07 14.94
N GLY A 155 8.66 5.26 13.63
CA GLY A 155 7.35 5.62 13.07
C GLY A 155 6.28 4.56 13.36
N SER A 156 6.62 3.27 13.26
CA SER A 156 5.70 2.17 13.56
C SER A 156 5.36 2.08 15.05
N LEU A 157 6.35 2.20 15.93
CA LEU A 157 6.14 2.21 17.38
C LEU A 157 5.31 3.43 17.81
N PHE A 158 5.62 4.60 17.25
CA PHE A 158 4.85 5.82 17.50
C PHE A 158 3.40 5.70 17.04
N SER A 159 3.18 5.14 15.84
CA SER A 159 1.84 4.82 15.34
C SER A 159 1.09 3.88 16.29
N LEU A 160 1.76 2.85 16.81
CA LEU A 160 1.17 1.93 17.77
C LEU A 160 0.69 2.67 19.03
N VAL A 161 1.55 3.48 19.62
CA VAL A 161 1.23 4.22 20.86
C VAL A 161 0.08 5.19 20.64
N VAL A 162 0.18 6.06 19.63
CA VAL A 162 -0.83 7.10 19.34
C VAL A 162 -2.18 6.46 18.99
N THR A 163 -2.18 5.46 18.10
CA THR A 163 -3.43 4.80 17.68
C THR A 163 -4.06 4.04 18.83
N SER A 164 -3.27 3.37 19.67
CA SER A 164 -3.76 2.64 20.83
C SER A 164 -4.42 3.59 21.85
N ILE A 165 -3.75 4.67 22.22
CA ILE A 165 -4.27 5.64 23.20
C ILE A 165 -5.57 6.26 22.68
N LEU A 166 -5.59 6.70 21.43
CA LEU A 166 -6.77 7.37 20.87
C LEU A 166 -7.93 6.39 20.64
N ALA A 167 -7.66 5.16 20.17
CA ALA A 167 -8.70 4.15 19.97
C ALA A 167 -9.30 3.68 21.31
N ILE A 168 -8.50 3.52 22.37
CA ILE A 168 -8.97 3.14 23.71
C ILE A 168 -9.85 4.24 24.30
N LYS A 169 -9.45 5.53 24.16
CA LYS A 169 -10.18 6.66 24.78
C LYS A 169 -11.41 7.08 23.99
N TYR A 170 -11.35 7.06 22.68
CA TYR A 170 -12.36 7.66 21.79
C TYR A 170 -12.92 6.68 20.76
N ASN A 171 -12.69 5.37 20.92
CA ASN A 171 -13.18 4.32 20.04
C ASN A 171 -12.91 4.60 18.55
N LEU A 172 -13.91 4.51 17.67
CA LEU A 172 -13.77 4.71 16.25
C LEU A 172 -13.26 6.13 15.90
N TYR A 173 -13.80 7.17 16.53
CA TYR A 173 -13.36 8.54 16.28
C TYR A 173 -11.85 8.71 16.54
N GLY A 174 -11.38 8.18 17.69
CA GLY A 174 -9.96 8.21 18.03
C GLY A 174 -9.07 7.43 17.06
N ALA A 175 -9.54 6.27 16.59
CA ALA A 175 -8.83 5.49 15.59
C ALA A 175 -8.69 6.23 14.25
N LEU A 176 -9.76 6.90 13.78
CA LEU A 176 -9.74 7.70 12.55
C LEU A 176 -8.84 8.94 12.67
N VAL A 177 -8.88 9.64 13.81
CA VAL A 177 -7.97 10.77 14.08
C VAL A 177 -6.52 10.28 14.11
N ALA A 178 -6.25 9.16 14.77
CA ALA A 178 -4.90 8.57 14.80
C ALA A 178 -4.37 8.28 13.40
N LEU A 179 -5.20 7.69 12.52
CA LEU A 179 -4.85 7.45 11.11
C LEU A 179 -4.52 8.73 10.34
N SER A 180 -5.18 9.84 10.70
CA SER A 180 -4.95 11.15 10.08
C SER A 180 -3.60 11.75 10.47
N ILE A 181 -3.10 11.49 11.68
CA ILE A 181 -1.98 12.25 12.26
C ILE A 181 -0.69 11.46 12.47
N TYR A 182 -0.74 10.12 12.60
CA TYR A 182 0.44 9.36 13.04
C TYR A 182 1.67 9.49 12.12
N GLN A 183 1.47 9.46 10.81
CA GLN A 183 2.58 9.63 9.85
C GLN A 183 3.10 11.06 9.80
N SER A 184 2.23 12.02 10.05
CA SER A 184 2.59 13.43 10.14
C SER A 184 3.46 13.70 11.36
N LEU A 185 3.20 13.01 12.46
CA LEU A 185 4.04 13.10 13.66
C LEU A 185 5.36 12.35 13.47
N ALA A 186 5.38 11.24 12.71
CA ALA A 186 6.61 10.57 12.31
C ALA A 186 7.54 11.45 11.44
N PHE A 187 6.99 12.47 10.76
CA PHE A 187 7.75 13.47 10.01
C PHE A 187 8.85 14.11 10.84
N PHE A 188 8.58 14.48 12.11
CA PHE A 188 9.56 15.13 12.95
C PHE A 188 10.75 14.22 13.25
N ILE A 189 10.51 12.91 13.42
CA ILE A 189 11.58 11.91 13.61
C ILE A 189 12.44 11.82 12.34
N THR A 190 11.77 11.69 11.18
CA THR A 190 12.47 11.56 9.90
C THR A 190 13.22 12.84 9.55
N LEU A 191 12.64 14.01 9.82
CA LEU A 191 13.29 15.31 9.66
C LEU A 191 14.56 15.42 10.49
N LEU A 192 14.52 15.03 11.77
CA LEU A 192 15.69 15.04 12.65
C LEU A 192 16.82 14.13 12.14
N LEU A 193 16.45 12.94 11.61
CA LEU A 193 17.42 12.02 11.02
C LEU A 193 18.04 12.58 9.73
N CYS A 194 17.25 13.27 8.90
CA CYS A 194 17.76 13.96 7.72
C CYS A 194 18.62 15.17 8.08
N TYR A 195 18.17 15.98 9.04
CA TYR A 195 18.87 17.20 9.46
C TYR A 195 20.29 16.94 9.99
N LYS A 196 20.52 15.79 10.64
CA LYS A 196 21.84 15.32 11.09
C LYS A 196 22.74 14.80 9.96
N SER A 197 22.34 14.94 8.69
CA SER A 197 23.12 14.46 7.54
C SER A 197 23.80 15.61 6.84
N ASP A 198 25.10 15.46 6.50
CA ASP A 198 25.93 16.50 5.86
C ASP A 198 25.41 16.91 4.46
N TRP A 199 24.64 16.03 3.82
CA TRP A 199 24.07 16.25 2.50
C TRP A 199 22.73 17.00 2.54
N PHE A 200 22.09 17.14 3.72
CA PHE A 200 20.73 17.69 3.82
C PHE A 200 20.73 19.18 4.18
N ARG A 201 19.95 19.96 3.43
CA ARG A 201 19.57 21.33 3.76
C ARG A 201 18.13 21.55 3.38
N LEU A 202 17.33 22.19 4.24
CA LEU A 202 15.92 22.51 3.96
C LEU A 202 15.75 23.33 2.66
N ALA A 203 16.70 24.22 2.36
CA ALA A 203 16.70 24.98 1.11
C ALA A 203 16.73 24.12 -0.16
N TYR A 204 17.15 22.86 -0.06
CA TYR A 204 17.15 21.93 -1.19
C TYR A 204 15.77 21.33 -1.51
N LEU A 205 14.75 21.59 -0.67
CA LEU A 205 13.39 21.10 -0.89
C LEU A 205 12.49 22.11 -1.62
N PHE A 206 12.92 23.37 -1.72
CA PHE A 206 12.09 24.43 -2.27
C PHE A 206 12.84 25.20 -3.36
N GLY A 207 12.18 25.46 -4.48
CA GLY A 207 12.78 26.20 -5.58
C GLY A 207 11.98 26.09 -6.89
N LYS A 208 12.58 26.55 -7.98
CA LYS A 208 11.97 26.43 -9.31
C LYS A 208 11.86 24.97 -9.72
N ILE A 209 10.70 24.59 -10.23
CA ILE A 209 10.44 23.26 -10.79
C ILE A 209 11.21 23.13 -12.11
N ASP A 210 12.10 22.17 -12.20
CA ASP A 210 12.76 21.81 -13.46
C ASP A 210 11.82 20.95 -14.29
N THR A 211 11.40 21.47 -15.44
CA THR A 211 10.43 20.82 -16.33
C THR A 211 10.95 19.50 -16.91
N SER A 212 12.26 19.36 -17.12
CA SER A 212 12.86 18.13 -17.62
C SER A 212 12.79 17.01 -16.56
N ILE A 213 13.04 17.36 -15.30
CA ILE A 213 12.90 16.46 -14.16
C ILE A 213 11.43 16.11 -13.91
N ALA A 214 10.55 17.12 -13.96
CA ALA A 214 9.11 16.89 -13.79
C ALA A 214 8.55 15.92 -14.85
N LYS A 215 8.99 16.00 -16.11
CA LYS A 215 8.64 15.05 -17.16
C LYS A 215 9.14 13.62 -16.84
N LYS A 216 10.34 13.49 -16.28
CA LYS A 216 10.86 12.19 -15.83
C LYS A 216 10.04 11.61 -14.68
N PHE A 217 9.56 12.46 -13.76
CA PHE A 217 8.67 12.05 -12.66
C PHE A 217 7.30 11.62 -13.15
N ALA A 218 6.76 12.27 -14.18
CA ALA A 218 5.40 12.04 -14.67
C ALA A 218 5.15 10.58 -15.10
N ALA A 219 6.12 9.91 -15.71
CA ALA A 219 5.99 8.51 -16.13
C ALA A 219 5.77 7.57 -14.92
N PHE A 220 6.55 7.76 -13.85
CA PHE A 220 6.40 6.98 -12.61
C PHE A 220 5.14 7.38 -11.84
N ALA A 221 4.84 8.69 -11.78
CA ALA A 221 3.68 9.22 -11.12
C ALA A 221 2.38 8.68 -11.74
N LEU A 222 2.31 8.57 -13.07
CA LEU A 222 1.12 8.07 -13.76
C LEU A 222 0.81 6.62 -13.37
N MET A 223 1.80 5.72 -13.38
CA MET A 223 1.60 4.33 -12.94
C MET A 223 1.18 4.26 -11.48
N ALA A 224 1.86 5.02 -10.60
CA ALA A 224 1.55 5.05 -9.18
C ALA A 224 0.13 5.61 -8.91
N LEU A 225 -0.28 6.68 -9.61
CA LEU A 225 -1.61 7.25 -9.49
C LEU A 225 -2.71 6.29 -9.94
N VAL A 226 -2.51 5.60 -11.06
CA VAL A 226 -3.50 4.62 -11.54
C VAL A 226 -3.69 3.51 -10.53
N SER A 227 -2.62 2.89 -10.02
CA SER A 227 -2.75 1.86 -8.97
C SER A 227 -3.37 2.40 -7.68
N ALA A 228 -2.97 3.61 -7.26
CA ALA A 228 -3.49 4.24 -6.04
C ALA A 228 -4.95 4.72 -6.16
N ILE A 229 -5.50 4.79 -7.36
CA ILE A 229 -6.92 5.08 -7.60
C ILE A 229 -7.68 3.78 -7.81
N CYS A 230 -7.24 2.93 -8.73
CA CYS A 230 -8.00 1.73 -9.13
C CYS A 230 -8.23 0.77 -7.95
N VAL A 231 -7.19 0.42 -7.20
CA VAL A 231 -7.31 -0.55 -6.10
C VAL A 231 -8.14 0.01 -4.95
N PRO A 232 -7.83 1.18 -4.35
CA PRO A 232 -8.64 1.72 -3.26
C PRO A 232 -10.07 2.06 -3.69
N LEU A 233 -10.27 2.58 -4.90
CA LEU A 233 -11.61 2.92 -5.38
C LEU A 233 -12.48 1.66 -5.52
N SER A 234 -11.95 0.58 -6.11
CA SER A 234 -12.69 -0.69 -6.18
C SER A 234 -13.02 -1.22 -4.78
N GLN A 235 -12.08 -1.14 -3.82
CA GLN A 235 -12.35 -1.53 -2.44
C GLN A 235 -13.41 -0.66 -1.76
N ILE A 236 -13.42 0.66 -2.00
CA ILE A 236 -14.46 1.58 -1.50
C ILE A 236 -15.82 1.18 -2.06
N VAL A 237 -15.92 0.97 -3.38
CA VAL A 237 -17.18 0.59 -4.04
C VAL A 237 -17.68 -0.77 -3.53
N ILE A 238 -16.82 -1.79 -3.49
CA ILE A 238 -17.17 -3.11 -2.98
C ILE A 238 -17.64 -3.02 -1.53
N ARG A 239 -16.92 -2.30 -0.66
CA ARG A 239 -17.28 -2.16 0.76
C ARG A 239 -18.60 -1.41 0.94
N SER A 240 -18.84 -0.35 0.16
CA SER A 240 -20.13 0.36 0.16
C SER A 240 -21.27 -0.54 -0.28
N TYR A 241 -21.07 -1.37 -1.29
CA TYR A 241 -22.04 -2.37 -1.73
C TYR A 241 -22.31 -3.42 -0.64
N LEU A 242 -21.27 -3.99 -0.04
CA LEU A 242 -21.42 -4.95 1.07
C LEU A 242 -22.11 -4.32 2.29
N THR A 243 -21.85 -3.04 2.55
CA THR A 243 -22.53 -2.31 3.63
C THR A 243 -24.02 -2.16 3.34
N TYR A 244 -24.39 -1.87 2.11
CA TYR A 244 -25.78 -1.74 1.67
C TYR A 244 -26.54 -3.07 1.74
N GLU A 245 -25.93 -4.14 1.25
CA GLU A 245 -26.59 -5.46 1.09
C GLU A 245 -26.61 -6.26 2.40
N TYR A 246 -25.47 -6.28 3.13
CA TYR A 246 -25.27 -7.14 4.31
C TYR A 246 -25.07 -6.37 5.61
N GLY A 247 -24.91 -5.06 5.54
CA GLY A 247 -24.64 -4.21 6.72
C GLY A 247 -23.16 -4.02 7.02
N LEU A 248 -22.90 -2.99 7.85
CA LEU A 248 -21.54 -2.56 8.23
C LEU A 248 -20.69 -3.66 8.88
N THR A 249 -21.33 -4.55 9.63
CA THR A 249 -20.63 -5.65 10.31
C THR A 249 -19.96 -6.60 9.31
N TYR A 250 -20.67 -7.01 8.28
CA TYR A 250 -20.14 -7.87 7.21
C TYR A 250 -19.07 -7.18 6.37
N ALA A 251 -19.25 -5.90 6.07
CA ALA A 251 -18.20 -5.11 5.42
C ALA A 251 -16.94 -5.04 6.29
N GLY A 252 -17.07 -5.03 7.62
CA GLY A 252 -15.97 -5.10 8.57
C GLY A 252 -15.28 -6.47 8.60
N TYR A 253 -16.02 -7.56 8.45
CA TYR A 253 -15.43 -8.92 8.32
C TYR A 253 -14.57 -9.02 7.06
N TRP A 254 -15.07 -8.48 5.95
CA TRP A 254 -14.30 -8.44 4.71
C TRP A 254 -13.03 -7.57 4.83
N GLU A 255 -13.13 -6.39 5.47
CA GLU A 255 -11.94 -5.56 5.75
C GLU A 255 -10.91 -6.30 6.61
N ALA A 256 -11.35 -7.01 7.65
CA ALA A 256 -10.46 -7.80 8.50
C ALA A 256 -9.77 -8.91 7.70
N MET A 257 -10.49 -9.57 6.77
CA MET A 257 -9.93 -10.58 5.88
C MET A 257 -8.86 -10.01 4.94
N ILE A 258 -9.11 -8.84 4.31
CA ILE A 258 -8.12 -8.16 3.47
C ILE A 258 -6.85 -7.83 4.26
N ARG A 259 -6.98 -7.33 5.49
CA ARG A 259 -5.83 -7.02 6.35
C ARG A 259 -5.05 -8.25 6.74
N LEU A 260 -5.73 -9.35 7.02
CA LEU A 260 -5.09 -10.62 7.31
C LEU A 260 -4.33 -11.14 6.08
N SER A 261 -4.95 -11.08 4.88
CA SER A 261 -4.30 -11.43 3.61
C SER A 261 -3.03 -10.60 3.38
N ALA A 262 -3.12 -9.29 3.56
CA ALA A 262 -1.96 -8.40 3.44
C ALA A 262 -0.85 -8.74 4.43
N ALA A 263 -1.21 -9.14 5.65
CA ALA A 263 -0.27 -9.48 6.72
C ALA A 263 0.51 -10.75 6.43
N TYR A 264 -0.15 -11.87 6.11
CA TYR A 264 0.57 -13.12 5.87
C TYR A 264 1.30 -13.14 4.53
N LEU A 265 0.80 -12.41 3.53
CA LEU A 265 1.48 -12.25 2.24
C LEU A 265 2.64 -11.23 2.28
N MET A 266 2.83 -10.51 3.39
CA MET A 266 3.85 -9.45 3.44
C MET A 266 5.26 -9.96 3.19
N LEU A 267 5.61 -11.16 3.65
CA LEU A 267 6.91 -11.78 3.36
C LEU A 267 7.09 -12.02 1.86
N VAL A 268 6.06 -12.53 1.20
CA VAL A 268 6.06 -12.81 -0.24
C VAL A 268 6.16 -11.51 -1.05
N THR A 269 5.34 -10.52 -0.72
CA THR A 269 5.32 -9.23 -1.42
C THR A 269 6.60 -8.43 -1.22
N THR A 270 7.21 -8.54 -0.03
CA THR A 270 8.52 -7.94 0.23
C THR A 270 9.61 -8.60 -0.63
N THR A 271 9.60 -9.93 -0.75
CA THR A 271 10.54 -10.66 -1.61
C THR A 271 10.40 -10.24 -3.07
N LEU A 272 9.16 -10.12 -3.56
CA LEU A 272 8.88 -9.64 -4.91
C LEU A 272 9.39 -8.22 -5.15
N GLY A 273 9.20 -7.31 -4.19
CA GLY A 273 9.62 -5.91 -4.32
C GLY A 273 11.12 -5.68 -4.16
N VAL A 274 11.77 -6.36 -3.19
CA VAL A 274 13.17 -6.09 -2.82
C VAL A 274 14.17 -6.91 -3.63
N TYR A 275 13.84 -8.15 -3.98
CA TYR A 275 14.72 -9.04 -4.72
C TYR A 275 14.30 -9.20 -6.18
N TYR A 276 13.05 -9.61 -6.41
CA TYR A 276 12.61 -10.08 -7.71
C TYR A 276 12.50 -8.95 -8.75
N LEU A 277 11.95 -7.80 -8.35
CA LEU A 277 11.82 -6.63 -9.23
C LEU A 277 13.18 -6.08 -9.73
N PRO A 278 14.18 -5.81 -8.87
CA PRO A 278 15.50 -5.39 -9.33
C PRO A 278 16.15 -6.44 -10.22
N ARG A 279 16.06 -7.71 -9.83
CA ARG A 279 16.63 -8.82 -10.59
C ARG A 279 16.07 -8.88 -12.01
N LEU A 280 14.75 -8.84 -12.18
CA LEU A 280 14.12 -8.79 -13.50
C LEU A 280 14.51 -7.54 -14.30
N SER A 281 14.79 -6.43 -13.63
CA SER A 281 15.19 -5.18 -14.30
C SER A 281 16.60 -5.28 -14.92
N GLU A 282 17.51 -6.02 -14.28
CA GLU A 282 18.88 -6.25 -14.74
C GLU A 282 18.96 -7.21 -15.96
N LEU A 283 18.07 -8.20 -16.02
CA LEU A 283 18.10 -9.23 -17.05
C LEU A 283 17.64 -8.67 -18.40
N SER A 284 18.43 -8.89 -19.45
CA SER A 284 18.09 -8.50 -20.83
C SER A 284 17.78 -9.68 -21.74
N LYS A 285 18.37 -10.86 -21.47
CA LYS A 285 18.17 -12.05 -22.29
C LYS A 285 16.89 -12.78 -21.91
N ILE A 286 16.09 -13.16 -22.89
CA ILE A 286 14.81 -13.83 -22.73
C ILE A 286 14.93 -15.15 -21.96
N GLN A 287 16.00 -15.92 -22.20
CA GLN A 287 16.22 -17.19 -21.51
C GLN A 287 16.48 -16.97 -20.01
N GLU A 288 17.23 -15.92 -19.65
CA GLU A 288 17.46 -15.55 -18.25
C GLU A 288 16.18 -15.10 -17.57
N ILE A 289 15.35 -14.28 -18.25
CA ILE A 289 14.03 -13.84 -17.74
C ILE A 289 13.11 -15.05 -17.51
N LYS A 290 13.03 -16.00 -18.46
CA LYS A 290 12.22 -17.22 -18.30
C LYS A 290 12.71 -18.07 -17.13
N SER A 291 14.04 -18.20 -16.97
CA SER A 291 14.65 -18.92 -15.84
C SER A 291 14.28 -18.26 -14.50
N GLU A 292 14.32 -16.93 -14.43
CA GLU A 292 13.98 -16.19 -13.21
C GLU A 292 12.49 -16.30 -12.87
N ILE A 293 11.60 -16.25 -13.86
CA ILE A 293 10.16 -16.51 -13.70
C ILE A 293 9.93 -17.93 -13.16
N TYR A 294 10.63 -18.93 -13.73
CA TYR A 294 10.55 -20.31 -13.25
C TYR A 294 11.01 -20.45 -11.78
N LEU A 295 12.11 -19.77 -11.40
CA LEU A 295 12.57 -19.73 -10.02
C LEU A 295 11.53 -19.07 -9.08
N GLY A 296 10.88 -18.00 -9.54
CA GLY A 296 9.77 -17.39 -8.82
C GLY A 296 8.63 -18.39 -8.55
N TYR A 297 8.20 -19.14 -9.57
CA TYR A 297 7.19 -20.18 -9.41
C TYR A 297 7.69 -21.36 -8.55
N LYS A 298 8.96 -21.69 -8.59
CA LYS A 298 9.52 -22.80 -7.79
C LYS A 298 9.63 -22.47 -6.31
N PHE A 299 9.91 -21.21 -5.94
CA PHE A 299 10.17 -20.82 -4.53
C PHE A 299 9.11 -19.89 -3.94
N ILE A 300 8.72 -18.83 -4.66
CA ILE A 300 7.82 -17.79 -4.14
C ILE A 300 6.37 -18.31 -4.10
N PHE A 301 5.94 -18.98 -5.16
CA PHE A 301 4.57 -19.48 -5.25
C PHE A 301 4.26 -20.57 -4.21
N PRO A 302 5.08 -21.61 -3.99
CA PRO A 302 4.85 -22.59 -2.92
C PRO A 302 4.86 -21.96 -1.54
N LEU A 303 5.71 -20.96 -1.29
CA LEU A 303 5.71 -20.22 -0.02
C LEU A 303 4.36 -19.56 0.26
N ALA A 304 3.75 -18.95 -0.75
CA ALA A 304 2.42 -18.34 -0.63
C ALA A 304 1.34 -19.39 -0.36
N VAL A 305 1.37 -20.51 -1.08
CA VAL A 305 0.40 -21.62 -0.89
C VAL A 305 0.53 -22.25 0.49
N VAL A 306 1.75 -22.56 0.92
CA VAL A 306 2.01 -23.18 2.23
C VAL A 306 1.61 -22.24 3.38
N SER A 307 1.97 -20.94 3.28
CA SER A 307 1.55 -19.96 4.29
C SER A 307 0.04 -19.82 4.36
N GLY A 308 -0.64 -19.77 3.20
CA GLY A 308 -2.10 -19.75 3.13
C GLY A 308 -2.74 -21.01 3.75
N PHE A 309 -2.19 -22.18 3.46
CA PHE A 309 -2.67 -23.44 4.04
C PHE A 309 -2.61 -23.43 5.57
N PHE A 310 -1.49 -22.98 6.16
CA PHE A 310 -1.39 -22.85 7.61
C PHE A 310 -2.36 -21.81 8.18
N VAL A 311 -2.55 -20.69 7.49
CA VAL A 311 -3.54 -19.67 7.88
C VAL A 311 -4.96 -20.25 7.85
N TYR A 312 -5.29 -21.11 6.86
CA TYR A 312 -6.58 -21.78 6.80
C TYR A 312 -6.79 -22.77 7.94
N LEU A 313 -5.80 -23.59 8.22
CA LEU A 313 -5.88 -24.58 9.32
C LEU A 313 -6.05 -23.91 10.69
N LEU A 314 -5.37 -22.81 10.91
CA LEU A 314 -5.36 -22.09 12.19
C LEU A 314 -6.37 -20.93 12.24
N ARG A 315 -7.28 -20.82 11.26
CA ARG A 315 -8.14 -19.64 11.07
C ARG A 315 -8.91 -19.21 12.32
N ASP A 316 -9.56 -20.14 13.00
CA ASP A 316 -10.38 -19.82 14.18
C ASP A 316 -9.52 -19.28 15.33
N TRP A 317 -8.33 -19.86 15.51
CA TRP A 317 -7.36 -19.40 16.50
C TRP A 317 -6.75 -18.04 16.11
N ILE A 318 -6.41 -17.86 14.83
CA ILE A 318 -5.90 -16.59 14.28
C ILE A 318 -6.92 -15.46 14.43
N ILE A 319 -8.22 -15.74 14.16
CA ILE A 319 -9.28 -14.75 14.31
C ILE A 319 -9.38 -14.30 15.76
N VAL A 320 -9.41 -15.21 16.71
CA VAL A 320 -9.52 -14.85 18.13
C VAL A 320 -8.26 -14.16 18.65
N LEU A 321 -7.07 -14.60 18.18
CA LEU A 321 -5.80 -14.00 18.59
C LEU A 321 -5.59 -12.59 18.06
N LEU A 322 -5.75 -12.41 16.75
CA LEU A 322 -5.45 -11.15 16.07
C LEU A 322 -6.61 -10.14 16.06
N PHE A 323 -7.83 -10.63 16.19
CA PHE A 323 -9.03 -9.81 16.24
C PHE A 323 -9.77 -10.04 17.56
N SER A 324 -11.02 -10.49 17.51
CA SER A 324 -11.83 -10.85 18.68
C SER A 324 -12.85 -11.91 18.29
N LYS A 325 -13.55 -12.50 19.31
CA LYS A 325 -14.64 -13.45 19.06
C LYS A 325 -15.76 -12.89 18.18
N ALA A 326 -15.97 -11.57 18.18
CA ALA A 326 -16.96 -10.91 17.33
C ALA A 326 -16.65 -11.05 15.82
N PHE A 327 -15.41 -11.38 15.46
CA PHE A 327 -15.00 -11.58 14.06
C PHE A 327 -15.09 -13.04 13.60
N LEU A 328 -15.53 -14.00 14.45
CA LEU A 328 -15.63 -15.40 14.07
C LEU A 328 -16.43 -15.67 12.79
N PRO A 329 -17.52 -14.93 12.45
CA PRO A 329 -18.24 -15.16 11.20
C PRO A 329 -17.39 -14.91 9.93
N MET A 330 -16.27 -14.16 10.02
CA MET A 330 -15.39 -13.99 8.87
C MET A 330 -14.69 -15.29 8.42
N ARG A 331 -14.74 -16.36 9.23
CA ARG A 331 -14.13 -17.68 8.93
C ARG A 331 -14.62 -18.25 7.60
N ASP A 332 -15.85 -17.95 7.21
CA ASP A 332 -16.46 -18.46 5.98
C ASP A 332 -15.81 -17.87 4.72
N LEU A 333 -15.15 -16.72 4.83
CA LEU A 333 -14.40 -16.12 3.74
C LEU A 333 -13.04 -16.80 3.46
N PHE A 334 -12.47 -17.54 4.44
CA PHE A 334 -11.05 -17.95 4.40
C PHE A 334 -10.71 -18.84 3.23
N LEU A 335 -11.53 -19.86 2.95
CA LEU A 335 -11.21 -20.85 1.92
C LEU A 335 -10.97 -20.18 0.56
N TRP A 336 -11.97 -19.45 0.09
CA TRP A 336 -11.94 -18.82 -1.22
C TRP A 336 -10.93 -17.67 -1.30
N GLN A 337 -10.80 -16.92 -0.21
CA GLN A 337 -9.83 -15.83 -0.14
C GLN A 337 -8.38 -16.35 -0.24
N ILE A 338 -8.03 -17.39 0.50
CA ILE A 338 -6.67 -17.96 0.51
C ILE A 338 -6.29 -18.60 -0.83
N ILE A 339 -7.25 -19.30 -1.47
CA ILE A 339 -7.02 -19.80 -2.82
C ILE A 339 -6.82 -18.62 -3.79
N GLY A 340 -7.67 -17.58 -3.71
CA GLY A 340 -7.54 -16.36 -4.48
C GLY A 340 -6.21 -15.63 -4.25
N ASP A 341 -5.75 -15.55 -3.02
CA ASP A 341 -4.45 -14.96 -2.65
C ASP A 341 -3.27 -15.75 -3.24
N SER A 342 -3.37 -17.08 -3.30
CA SER A 342 -2.37 -17.92 -3.96
C SER A 342 -2.31 -17.61 -5.48
N LEU A 343 -3.47 -17.52 -6.14
CA LEU A 343 -3.56 -17.15 -7.55
C LEU A 343 -3.04 -15.73 -7.81
N LYS A 344 -3.32 -14.79 -6.88
CA LYS A 344 -2.78 -13.43 -6.89
C LYS A 344 -1.27 -13.42 -6.92
N ILE A 345 -0.61 -14.18 -6.04
CA ILE A 345 0.85 -14.26 -6.04
C ILE A 345 1.37 -14.90 -7.34
N GLY A 346 0.73 -15.96 -7.83
CA GLY A 346 1.06 -16.56 -9.12
C GLY A 346 1.00 -15.55 -10.27
N SER A 347 -0.02 -14.72 -10.32
CA SER A 347 -0.17 -13.66 -11.31
C SER A 347 0.84 -12.52 -11.12
N TRP A 348 1.18 -12.17 -9.88
CA TRP A 348 2.12 -11.09 -9.58
C TRP A 348 3.56 -11.44 -9.97
N ILE A 349 3.97 -12.70 -9.90
CA ILE A 349 5.26 -13.14 -10.45
C ILE A 349 5.40 -12.70 -11.91
N LEU A 350 4.33 -12.79 -12.72
CA LEU A 350 4.32 -12.30 -14.10
C LEU A 350 4.17 -10.77 -14.19
N ALA A 351 3.30 -10.19 -13.38
CA ALA A 351 3.01 -8.76 -13.40
C ALA A 351 4.24 -7.89 -13.05
N TYR A 352 5.12 -8.39 -12.18
CA TYR A 352 6.38 -7.71 -11.84
C TYR A 352 7.32 -7.56 -13.04
N LEU A 353 7.20 -8.40 -14.07
CA LEU A 353 7.91 -8.19 -15.33
C LEU A 353 7.45 -6.92 -16.03
N MET A 354 6.16 -6.60 -16.02
CA MET A 354 5.67 -5.34 -16.61
C MET A 354 6.26 -4.12 -15.90
N LEU A 355 6.34 -4.17 -14.57
CA LEU A 355 6.94 -3.10 -13.77
C LEU A 355 8.43 -2.97 -14.04
N SER A 356 9.16 -4.10 -14.10
CA SER A 356 10.62 -4.13 -14.33
C SER A 356 11.00 -3.61 -15.71
N LYS A 357 10.18 -3.89 -16.74
CA LYS A 357 10.40 -3.46 -18.12
C LYS A 357 9.64 -2.17 -18.49
N ALA A 358 9.03 -1.50 -17.52
CA ALA A 358 8.26 -0.25 -17.70
C ALA A 358 7.19 -0.35 -18.79
N MET A 359 6.46 -1.47 -18.84
CA MET A 359 5.38 -1.71 -19.81
C MET A 359 4.11 -0.95 -19.39
N THR A 360 4.22 0.38 -19.33
CA THR A 360 3.25 1.29 -18.71
C THR A 360 1.84 1.13 -19.29
N ARG A 361 1.68 1.01 -20.61
CA ARG A 361 0.36 0.87 -21.24
C ARG A 361 -0.35 -0.41 -20.80
N LEU A 362 0.36 -1.55 -20.85
CA LEU A 362 -0.21 -2.83 -20.45
C LEU A 362 -0.56 -2.82 -18.97
N PHE A 363 0.32 -2.30 -18.12
CA PHE A 363 0.09 -2.17 -16.69
C PHE A 363 -1.18 -1.35 -16.38
N ILE A 364 -1.31 -0.15 -16.94
CA ILE A 364 -2.47 0.73 -16.70
C ILE A 364 -3.75 0.07 -17.20
N THR A 365 -3.73 -0.50 -18.40
CA THR A 365 -4.91 -1.14 -18.98
C THR A 365 -5.40 -2.32 -18.13
N THR A 366 -4.48 -3.18 -17.70
CA THR A 366 -4.82 -4.33 -16.84
C THR A 366 -5.32 -3.89 -15.47
N GLU A 367 -4.70 -2.89 -14.83
CA GLU A 367 -5.17 -2.34 -13.54
C GLU A 367 -6.61 -1.84 -13.62
N ILE A 368 -6.96 -1.04 -14.64
CA ILE A 368 -8.29 -0.49 -14.81
C ILE A 368 -9.31 -1.60 -15.09
N ILE A 369 -9.00 -2.48 -16.04
CA ILE A 369 -9.93 -3.56 -16.45
C ILE A 369 -10.22 -4.49 -15.27
N PHE A 370 -9.18 -4.93 -14.55
CA PHE A 370 -9.36 -5.87 -13.44
C PHE A 370 -9.95 -5.24 -12.18
N ALA A 371 -9.79 -3.93 -11.97
CA ALA A 371 -10.54 -3.20 -10.96
C ALA A 371 -12.05 -3.21 -11.26
N MET A 372 -12.46 -2.96 -12.52
CA MET A 372 -13.87 -3.03 -12.93
C MET A 372 -14.42 -4.46 -12.87
N ILE A 373 -13.67 -5.45 -13.35
CA ILE A 373 -14.04 -6.87 -13.28
C ILE A 373 -14.25 -7.30 -11.83
N SER A 374 -13.37 -6.89 -10.91
CA SER A 374 -13.48 -7.20 -9.47
C SER A 374 -14.79 -6.69 -8.88
N ILE A 375 -15.23 -5.47 -9.22
CA ILE A 375 -16.51 -4.91 -8.78
C ILE A 375 -17.69 -5.72 -9.35
N GLY A 376 -17.69 -5.97 -10.66
CA GLY A 376 -18.75 -6.73 -11.33
C GLY A 376 -18.86 -8.16 -10.82
N LEU A 377 -17.72 -8.85 -10.66
CA LEU A 377 -17.70 -10.22 -10.10
C LEU A 377 -18.19 -10.24 -8.66
N THR A 378 -17.83 -9.25 -7.84
CA THR A 378 -18.34 -9.17 -6.47
C THR A 378 -19.86 -9.10 -6.47
N TYR A 379 -20.45 -8.23 -7.28
CA TYR A 379 -21.91 -8.12 -7.40
C TYR A 379 -22.55 -9.45 -7.80
N VAL A 380 -22.08 -10.09 -8.87
CA VAL A 380 -22.64 -11.35 -9.37
C VAL A 380 -22.47 -12.51 -8.39
N CYS A 381 -21.25 -12.66 -7.84
CA CYS A 381 -20.96 -13.78 -6.95
C CYS A 381 -21.70 -13.65 -5.60
N THR A 382 -21.87 -12.43 -5.07
CA THR A 382 -22.60 -12.26 -3.82
C THR A 382 -24.09 -12.50 -3.96
N GLN A 383 -24.66 -12.23 -5.12
CA GLN A 383 -26.06 -12.60 -5.41
C GLN A 383 -26.28 -14.12 -5.49
N SER A 384 -25.27 -14.85 -5.97
CA SER A 384 -25.38 -16.31 -6.16
C SER A 384 -24.98 -17.11 -4.92
N PHE A 385 -23.96 -16.64 -4.16
CA PHE A 385 -23.32 -17.35 -3.05
C PHE A 385 -23.43 -16.62 -1.71
N GLY A 386 -24.22 -15.55 -1.63
CA GLY A 386 -24.31 -14.73 -0.43
C GLY A 386 -23.00 -14.01 -0.12
N PHE A 387 -22.74 -13.75 1.16
CA PHE A 387 -21.58 -12.99 1.60
C PHE A 387 -20.23 -13.62 1.21
N GLU A 388 -20.13 -14.95 1.17
CA GLU A 388 -18.91 -15.65 0.72
C GLU A 388 -18.53 -15.32 -0.73
N GLY A 389 -19.53 -14.93 -1.54
CA GLY A 389 -19.35 -14.51 -2.93
C GLY A 389 -18.30 -13.43 -3.12
N VAL A 390 -18.01 -12.58 -2.12
CA VAL A 390 -16.95 -11.57 -2.22
C VAL A 390 -15.56 -12.21 -2.33
N SER A 391 -15.30 -13.30 -1.60
CA SER A 391 -14.03 -14.03 -1.67
C SER A 391 -13.96 -14.94 -2.89
N ILE A 392 -15.11 -15.49 -3.36
CA ILE A 392 -15.21 -16.21 -4.63
C ILE A 392 -14.90 -15.27 -5.80
N ALA A 393 -15.42 -14.04 -5.77
CA ALA A 393 -15.11 -13.01 -6.76
C ALA A 393 -13.61 -12.67 -6.80
N HIS A 394 -12.98 -12.56 -5.65
CA HIS A 394 -11.54 -12.39 -5.53
C HIS A 394 -10.75 -13.52 -6.21
N LEU A 395 -11.13 -14.77 -5.95
CA LEU A 395 -10.52 -15.95 -6.56
C LEU A 395 -10.67 -15.91 -8.08
N ILE A 396 -11.89 -15.71 -8.60
CA ILE A 396 -12.16 -15.67 -10.04
C ILE A 396 -11.39 -14.52 -10.71
N ASN A 397 -11.39 -13.34 -10.10
CA ASN A 397 -10.67 -12.18 -10.60
C ASN A 397 -9.18 -12.47 -10.78
N TYR A 398 -8.51 -13.07 -9.79
CA TYR A 398 -7.09 -13.39 -9.90
C TYR A 398 -6.79 -14.62 -10.76
N ALA A 399 -7.72 -15.55 -10.90
CA ALA A 399 -7.61 -16.63 -11.89
C ALA A 399 -7.61 -16.06 -13.32
N LEU A 400 -8.57 -15.20 -13.64
CA LEU A 400 -8.63 -14.51 -14.93
C LEU A 400 -7.40 -13.63 -15.16
N TYR A 401 -6.99 -12.87 -14.15
CA TYR A 401 -5.79 -12.04 -14.23
C TYR A 401 -4.55 -12.88 -14.55
N TRP A 402 -4.36 -14.02 -13.88
CA TRP A 402 -3.21 -14.88 -14.11
C TRP A 402 -3.19 -15.46 -15.52
N ILE A 403 -4.35 -15.93 -16.04
CA ILE A 403 -4.47 -16.44 -17.40
C ILE A 403 -4.10 -15.36 -18.43
N ILE A 404 -4.68 -14.16 -18.29
CA ILE A 404 -4.45 -13.05 -19.21
C ILE A 404 -3.01 -12.58 -19.14
N MET A 405 -2.44 -12.46 -17.94
CA MET A 405 -1.05 -12.08 -17.75
C MET A 405 -0.09 -13.10 -18.34
N SER A 406 -0.38 -14.39 -18.19
CA SER A 406 0.41 -15.46 -18.82
C SER A 406 0.45 -15.29 -20.35
N PHE A 407 -0.69 -15.04 -20.96
CA PHE A 407 -0.79 -14.84 -22.39
C PHE A 407 0.04 -13.62 -22.88
N PHE A 408 -0.14 -12.45 -22.23
CA PHE A 408 0.54 -11.23 -22.65
C PHE A 408 2.05 -11.27 -22.39
N VAL A 409 2.48 -11.78 -21.24
CA VAL A 409 3.91 -11.88 -20.91
C VAL A 409 4.62 -12.83 -21.86
N PHE A 410 4.08 -14.03 -22.11
CA PHE A 410 4.72 -14.97 -23.01
C PHE A 410 4.68 -14.54 -24.49
N LYS A 411 3.63 -13.79 -24.91
CA LYS A 411 3.60 -13.15 -26.23
C LYS A 411 4.67 -12.07 -26.36
N SER A 412 4.75 -11.15 -25.41
CA SER A 412 5.74 -10.09 -25.38
C SER A 412 7.18 -10.64 -25.40
N LEU A 413 7.44 -11.73 -24.67
CA LEU A 413 8.74 -12.40 -24.69
C LEU A 413 9.07 -13.07 -26.03
N LYS A 414 8.07 -13.37 -26.87
CA LYS A 414 8.28 -13.90 -28.23
C LYS A 414 8.53 -12.79 -29.27
N GLU A 415 7.90 -11.63 -29.09
CA GLU A 415 8.02 -10.50 -30.02
C GLU A 415 9.34 -9.71 -29.83
N CYS A 416 10.06 -9.93 -28.75
CA CYS A 416 11.40 -9.38 -28.51
C CYS A 416 12.53 -10.26 -29.13
N VAL A 417 12.18 -11.31 -29.84
CA VAL A 417 13.07 -12.15 -30.68
C VAL A 417 12.93 -11.71 -32.13
#